data_2ddabb68410cbf6ff258ff9803d09174
#
_entry.id   2ddabb68410cbf6ff258ff9803d09174
#
_cell.length_a   1.000
_cell.length_b   1.000
_cell.length_c   1.000
_cell.angle_alpha   90.00
_cell.angle_beta   90.00
_cell.angle_gamma   90.00
#
_symmetry.space_group_name_H-M   'P 1'
#
loop_
_entity.id
_entity.type
_entity.pdbx_description
1 polymer ?
#
loop_
_entity_poly.entity_id
_entity_poly.type
_entity_poly.pdbx_seq_one_letter_code
_entity_poly.pdbx_strand_id
1 'polypeptide(L)'
;MTKIYYKKQRNFSLKNSNLVIIALSLLMSFTTANAQFFELGSGFTATSASSDGSVVVGDNGGQNFMWIEGSGVVLIGGVAPQNFGGRTDVSGDGTFISATRINPNTNLGELSSYNVATQTWTSHGSLGSSSGSSASSAWGMSSDGNTVVGLGWVNAGSAHAIKWTAAGGIEDLGSSVSDRSTRANATNSDGTIIAGWQDASSGFRQGAIWTNGVQSLITHSNGDRATEAGAISADGVWASGGQGFSNDYQAWKWSVANGIIDIGPAPTSGWRGAATGLTADGSKTVGFYRPWPAPATFGRGFIHTDLGGMIDLTDLATTLGNDLQGAILALPLGISDDGSTVIGVTNSGQGFVLRIPSEPINNSCSGAIALDCDDIITGSTANATNSGGEAAPDVYYSYTGGATEYITISLCSGGTNYDSYLRVYSDCTLATEIIANDDFCGQQSELIFESDGSSTYFIMVEGAGTASGEYSLEISCTPLIGLNDNVFSSLVVYPNPIENQIFISNTEPINSVTIFNTTGQKILHIQPNGTFVKINTDRLQSGVYFANIEASGDKKVIKLIK
;
A
#
# COMPACT_ATOMS: atom_id res chain seq x y z
N MET A 1 -62.82 1.54 22.24
CA MET A 1 -63.09 1.78 20.80
C MET A 1 -61.78 2.02 20.08
N THR A 2 -61.24 0.96 19.45
CA THR A 2 -59.94 0.96 18.80
C THR A 2 -60.16 1.03 17.31
N LYS A 3 -59.68 2.08 16.65
CA LYS A 3 -59.75 2.19 15.18
C LYS A 3 -58.50 1.59 14.56
N ILE A 4 -58.69 0.52 13.79
CA ILE A 4 -57.69 -0.12 12.95
C ILE A 4 -57.71 0.57 11.55
N TYR A 5 -56.55 1.06 11.10
CA TYR A 5 -56.37 1.58 9.73
C TYR A 5 -55.77 0.49 8.83
N TYR A 6 -56.51 0.04 7.81
CA TYR A 6 -56.04 -0.81 6.72
C TYR A 6 -55.29 0.06 5.70
N LYS A 7 -54.07 -0.31 5.34
CA LYS A 7 -53.30 0.27 4.23
C LYS A 7 -53.41 -0.63 3.02
N LYS A 8 -54.01 -0.08 1.94
CA LYS A 8 -54.34 -0.73 0.66
C LYS A 8 -53.07 -1.03 -0.13
N GLN A 9 -52.80 -2.31 -0.42
CA GLN A 9 -51.77 -2.73 -1.39
C GLN A 9 -52.20 -2.42 -2.80
N ARG A 10 -51.35 -1.75 -3.58
CA ARG A 10 -51.47 -1.63 -5.03
C ARG A 10 -50.63 -2.71 -5.70
N ASN A 11 -51.28 -3.59 -6.44
CA ASN A 11 -50.63 -4.54 -7.31
C ASN A 11 -50.08 -3.81 -8.57
N PHE A 12 -48.77 -3.91 -8.79
CA PHE A 12 -48.14 -3.58 -10.06
C PHE A 12 -47.83 -4.88 -10.81
N SER A 13 -48.46 -5.03 -11.98
CA SER A 13 -48.16 -6.08 -12.93
C SER A 13 -46.91 -5.75 -13.72
N LEU A 14 -45.87 -6.56 -13.63
CA LEU A 14 -44.65 -6.48 -14.43
C LEU A 14 -44.83 -7.37 -15.68
N LYS A 15 -44.85 -6.74 -16.84
CA LYS A 15 -44.67 -7.41 -18.14
C LYS A 15 -43.18 -7.72 -18.33
N ASN A 16 -42.91 -8.94 -18.79
CA ASN A 16 -41.60 -9.49 -19.10
C ASN A 16 -40.79 -8.61 -20.05
N SER A 17 -39.61 -8.19 -19.63
CA SER A 17 -38.44 -7.97 -20.47
C SER A 17 -37.22 -8.46 -19.69
N ASN A 18 -36.53 -9.43 -20.26
CA ASN A 18 -35.31 -10.02 -19.70
C ASN A 18 -34.19 -8.98 -19.66
N LEU A 19 -34.03 -8.34 -18.53
CA LEU A 19 -32.80 -7.64 -18.16
C LEU A 19 -32.19 -8.40 -16.97
N VAL A 20 -31.16 -9.18 -17.26
CA VAL A 20 -30.31 -9.77 -16.23
C VAL A 20 -29.49 -8.62 -15.64
N ILE A 21 -30.04 -7.98 -14.64
CA ILE A 21 -29.26 -7.10 -13.76
C ILE A 21 -28.52 -8.05 -12.80
N ILE A 22 -27.24 -8.27 -13.06
CA ILE A 22 -26.31 -8.83 -12.05
C ILE A 22 -26.17 -7.74 -10.99
N ALA A 23 -26.97 -7.85 -9.94
CA ALA A 23 -26.75 -7.12 -8.71
C ALA A 23 -25.47 -7.70 -8.08
N LEU A 24 -24.34 -7.02 -8.30
CA LEU A 24 -23.12 -7.23 -7.54
C LEU A 24 -23.41 -6.79 -6.10
N SER A 25 -23.88 -7.73 -5.27
CA SER A 25 -23.87 -7.56 -3.82
C SER A 25 -22.41 -7.56 -3.40
N LEU A 26 -21.88 -6.37 -3.11
CA LEU A 26 -20.63 -6.22 -2.37
C LEU A 26 -20.82 -6.85 -0.96
N LEU A 27 -20.65 -8.16 -0.85
CA LEU A 27 -20.15 -8.74 0.37
C LEU A 27 -18.64 -8.44 0.36
N MET A 28 -18.21 -7.42 1.07
CA MET A 28 -16.84 -7.35 1.55
C MET A 28 -16.67 -8.48 2.58
N SER A 29 -16.39 -9.69 2.10
CA SER A 29 -15.67 -10.66 2.87
C SER A 29 -14.21 -10.18 2.84
N PHE A 30 -13.72 -9.65 3.93
CA PHE A 30 -12.29 -9.53 4.17
C PHE A 30 -11.73 -10.95 4.25
N THR A 31 -11.42 -11.53 3.10
CA THR A 31 -10.57 -12.70 3.05
C THR A 31 -9.16 -12.17 3.25
N THR A 32 -8.49 -12.63 4.30
CA THR A 32 -7.03 -12.56 4.40
C THR A 32 -6.46 -12.91 3.04
N ALA A 33 -5.74 -11.97 2.42
CA ALA A 33 -5.13 -12.21 1.11
C ALA A 33 -3.96 -13.17 1.31
N ASN A 34 -4.25 -14.47 1.38
CA ASN A 34 -3.22 -15.49 1.31
C ASN A 34 -2.54 -15.38 -0.06
N ALA A 35 -1.22 -15.49 -0.07
CA ALA A 35 -0.47 -15.62 -1.31
C ALA A 35 -1.07 -16.75 -2.15
N GLN A 36 -1.35 -16.49 -3.42
CA GLN A 36 -1.97 -17.47 -4.31
C GLN A 36 -1.19 -17.55 -5.61
N PHE A 37 -0.95 -18.78 -6.05
CA PHE A 37 -0.32 -19.08 -7.32
C PHE A 37 -1.32 -19.73 -8.26
N PHE A 38 -1.44 -19.18 -9.48
CA PHE A 38 -2.32 -19.69 -10.52
C PHE A 38 -1.50 -20.01 -11.77
N GLU A 39 -1.58 -21.26 -12.25
CA GLU A 39 -1.10 -21.63 -13.57
C GLU A 39 -2.18 -21.39 -14.63
N LEU A 40 -1.82 -20.66 -15.69
CA LEU A 40 -2.73 -20.38 -16.82
C LEU A 40 -2.74 -21.49 -17.85
N GLY A 41 -1.78 -22.40 -17.76
CA GLY A 41 -1.63 -23.53 -18.68
C GLY A 41 -0.48 -23.38 -19.68
N SER A 42 -0.18 -24.47 -20.40
CA SER A 42 0.91 -24.53 -21.36
C SER A 42 0.64 -23.67 -22.58
N GLY A 43 1.65 -22.91 -23.01
CA GLY A 43 1.60 -22.03 -24.17
C GLY A 43 0.97 -20.65 -23.91
N PHE A 44 0.44 -20.40 -22.71
CA PHE A 44 0.01 -19.06 -22.33
C PHE A 44 1.20 -18.22 -21.85
N THR A 45 1.24 -16.96 -22.30
CA THR A 45 2.23 -15.96 -21.89
C THR A 45 1.47 -14.80 -21.28
N ALA A 46 1.51 -14.63 -19.97
CA ALA A 46 0.94 -13.45 -19.28
C ALA A 46 1.90 -12.28 -19.41
N THR A 47 1.44 -11.16 -19.99
CA THR A 47 2.29 -10.02 -20.37
C THR A 47 2.01 -8.73 -19.62
N SER A 48 0.79 -8.52 -19.12
CA SER A 48 0.41 -7.32 -18.36
C SER A 48 -0.72 -7.61 -17.38
N ALA A 49 -0.85 -6.75 -16.37
CA ALA A 49 -1.91 -6.79 -15.37
C ALA A 49 -2.48 -5.38 -15.15
N SER A 50 -3.78 -5.28 -14.78
CA SER A 50 -4.41 -4.03 -14.32
C SER A 50 -3.71 -3.50 -13.07
N SER A 51 -3.97 -2.24 -12.69
CA SER A 51 -3.29 -1.58 -11.56
C SER A 51 -3.42 -2.33 -10.24
N ASP A 52 -4.54 -3.03 -10.02
CA ASP A 52 -4.84 -3.88 -8.86
C ASP A 52 -4.59 -5.38 -9.11
N GLY A 53 -4.08 -5.72 -10.30
CA GLY A 53 -3.87 -7.09 -10.73
C GLY A 53 -5.13 -7.93 -10.96
N SER A 54 -6.33 -7.38 -10.86
CA SER A 54 -7.60 -8.12 -11.01
C SER A 54 -7.83 -8.68 -12.40
N VAL A 55 -7.29 -8.02 -13.42
CA VAL A 55 -7.30 -8.45 -14.82
C VAL A 55 -5.86 -8.69 -15.30
N VAL A 56 -5.58 -9.89 -15.79
CA VAL A 56 -4.29 -10.26 -16.40
C VAL A 56 -4.51 -10.55 -17.86
N VAL A 57 -3.61 -10.08 -18.72
CA VAL A 57 -3.70 -10.28 -20.17
C VAL A 57 -2.44 -10.87 -20.76
N GLY A 58 -2.57 -11.41 -21.97
CA GLY A 58 -1.46 -12.00 -22.70
C GLY A 58 -1.90 -12.70 -23.97
N ASP A 59 -1.09 -13.66 -24.45
CA ASP A 59 -1.41 -14.47 -25.61
C ASP A 59 -1.14 -15.96 -25.38
N ASN A 60 -1.73 -16.80 -26.24
CA ASN A 60 -1.55 -18.27 -26.21
C ASN A 60 -0.81 -18.80 -27.45
N GLY A 61 -0.03 -17.96 -28.12
CA GLY A 61 0.64 -18.28 -29.40
C GLY A 61 -0.27 -18.23 -30.62
N GLY A 62 -1.58 -18.03 -30.48
CA GLY A 62 -2.55 -17.90 -31.54
C GLY A 62 -3.38 -16.62 -31.46
N GLN A 63 -3.92 -16.34 -30.30
CA GLN A 63 -4.75 -15.16 -30.04
C GLN A 63 -4.52 -14.65 -28.61
N ASN A 64 -5.02 -13.43 -28.34
CA ASN A 64 -4.91 -12.80 -27.04
C ASN A 64 -5.97 -13.33 -26.06
N PHE A 65 -5.68 -13.22 -24.77
CA PHE A 65 -6.57 -13.60 -23.68
C PHE A 65 -6.64 -12.52 -22.62
N MET A 66 -7.70 -12.57 -21.82
CA MET A 66 -7.76 -11.99 -20.50
C MET A 66 -8.04 -13.09 -19.47
N TRP A 67 -7.50 -12.94 -18.27
CA TRP A 67 -7.76 -13.79 -17.12
C TRP A 67 -8.29 -12.92 -15.98
N ILE A 68 -9.30 -13.41 -15.28
CA ILE A 68 -9.88 -12.79 -14.10
C ILE A 68 -9.99 -13.89 -13.05
N GLU A 69 -9.58 -13.59 -11.84
CA GLU A 69 -9.66 -14.54 -10.72
C GLU A 69 -11.09 -15.04 -10.51
N GLY A 70 -11.25 -16.35 -10.29
CA GLY A 70 -12.55 -16.99 -10.18
C GLY A 70 -13.29 -17.23 -11.51
N SER A 71 -12.97 -16.49 -12.57
CA SER A 71 -13.56 -16.66 -13.91
C SER A 71 -12.65 -17.43 -14.86
N GLY A 72 -11.33 -17.40 -14.62
CA GLY A 72 -10.33 -18.06 -15.45
C GLY A 72 -10.00 -17.33 -16.75
N VAL A 73 -9.43 -18.06 -17.71
CA VAL A 73 -8.97 -17.54 -19.00
C VAL A 73 -10.12 -17.39 -19.98
N VAL A 74 -10.24 -16.21 -20.60
CA VAL A 74 -11.18 -15.91 -21.70
C VAL A 74 -10.37 -15.47 -22.92
N LEU A 75 -10.52 -16.18 -24.05
CA LEU A 75 -9.90 -15.79 -25.31
C LEU A 75 -10.67 -14.63 -25.94
N ILE A 76 -9.97 -13.55 -26.30
CA ILE A 76 -10.56 -12.31 -26.83
C ILE A 76 -10.26 -12.09 -28.31
N GLY A 77 -9.55 -12.99 -28.97
CA GLY A 77 -9.17 -12.87 -30.38
C GLY A 77 -7.89 -12.03 -30.55
N GLY A 78 -7.83 -11.26 -31.63
CA GLY A 78 -6.60 -10.60 -32.05
C GLY A 78 -5.65 -11.56 -32.76
N VAL A 79 -4.34 -11.26 -32.76
CA VAL A 79 -3.30 -12.13 -33.35
C VAL A 79 -2.10 -12.20 -32.41
N ALA A 80 -1.45 -13.34 -32.36
CA ALA A 80 -0.26 -13.51 -31.55
C ALA A 80 0.92 -12.67 -32.08
N PRO A 81 1.80 -12.18 -31.20
CA PRO A 81 2.92 -11.33 -31.57
C PRO A 81 3.91 -11.95 -32.57
N GLN A 82 4.00 -13.27 -32.66
CA GLN A 82 5.02 -14.00 -33.42
C GLN A 82 5.11 -13.60 -34.91
N ASN A 83 3.99 -13.26 -35.55
CA ASN A 83 3.97 -12.93 -36.98
C ASN A 83 3.78 -11.43 -37.27
N PHE A 84 3.31 -10.66 -36.28
CA PHE A 84 2.88 -9.27 -36.48
C PHE A 84 3.61 -8.29 -35.57
N GLY A 85 4.35 -8.79 -34.59
CA GLY A 85 4.90 -8.00 -33.49
C GLY A 85 3.83 -7.53 -32.50
N GLY A 86 4.26 -7.02 -31.36
CA GLY A 86 3.37 -6.48 -30.34
C GLY A 86 3.48 -7.22 -29.00
N ARG A 87 2.78 -6.68 -28.04
CA ARG A 87 2.57 -7.23 -26.70
C ARG A 87 1.14 -6.85 -26.28
N THR A 88 0.44 -7.77 -25.64
CA THR A 88 -0.87 -7.46 -25.07
C THR A 88 -0.65 -6.67 -23.79
N ASP A 89 -1.39 -5.56 -23.64
CA ASP A 89 -1.36 -4.71 -22.46
C ASP A 89 -2.77 -4.30 -22.04
N VAL A 90 -2.95 -3.85 -20.79
CA VAL A 90 -4.29 -3.57 -20.21
C VAL A 90 -4.26 -2.23 -19.47
N SER A 91 -5.39 -1.48 -19.54
CA SER A 91 -5.61 -0.28 -18.75
C SER A 91 -5.63 -0.57 -17.24
N GLY A 92 -5.31 0.42 -16.43
CA GLY A 92 -5.24 0.27 -14.98
C GLY A 92 -6.53 -0.22 -14.33
N ASP A 93 -7.68 0.14 -14.90
CA ASP A 93 -9.01 -0.29 -14.45
C ASP A 93 -9.50 -1.61 -15.10
N GLY A 94 -8.68 -2.23 -15.97
CA GLY A 94 -9.01 -3.47 -16.65
C GLY A 94 -10.08 -3.36 -17.76
N THR A 95 -10.52 -2.15 -18.14
CA THR A 95 -11.64 -1.96 -19.07
C THR A 95 -11.25 -1.97 -20.54
N PHE A 96 -9.98 -1.65 -20.85
CA PHE A 96 -9.43 -1.68 -22.21
C PHE A 96 -8.17 -2.55 -22.29
N ILE A 97 -8.01 -3.25 -23.40
CA ILE A 97 -6.84 -4.08 -23.69
C ILE A 97 -6.25 -3.65 -25.02
N SER A 98 -4.95 -3.36 -25.09
CA SER A 98 -4.27 -3.12 -26.35
C SER A 98 -3.59 -4.37 -26.86
N ALA A 99 -3.66 -4.62 -28.15
CA ALA A 99 -2.94 -5.67 -28.85
C ALA A 99 -2.90 -5.40 -30.36
N THR A 100 -2.17 -6.23 -31.08
CA THR A 100 -2.19 -6.21 -32.54
C THR A 100 -3.37 -7.05 -33.04
N ARG A 101 -4.09 -6.54 -34.05
CA ARG A 101 -5.19 -7.24 -34.72
C ARG A 101 -5.10 -7.08 -36.22
N ILE A 102 -5.51 -8.11 -36.96
CA ILE A 102 -5.71 -7.95 -38.41
C ILE A 102 -6.92 -7.06 -38.63
N ASN A 103 -6.71 -5.91 -39.27
CA ASN A 103 -7.78 -5.03 -39.69
C ASN A 103 -8.54 -5.68 -40.88
N PRO A 104 -9.85 -5.93 -40.77
CA PRO A 104 -10.60 -6.60 -41.83
C PRO A 104 -10.66 -5.82 -43.13
N ASN A 105 -10.42 -4.50 -43.12
CA ASN A 105 -10.46 -3.66 -44.31
C ASN A 105 -9.14 -3.64 -45.07
N THR A 106 -7.98 -3.72 -44.35
CA THR A 106 -6.64 -3.66 -44.95
C THR A 106 -6.00 -5.03 -45.05
N ASN A 107 -6.49 -6.02 -44.31
CA ASN A 107 -5.89 -7.34 -44.11
C ASN A 107 -4.46 -7.31 -43.58
N LEU A 108 -4.10 -6.22 -42.87
CA LEU A 108 -2.80 -6.04 -42.22
C LEU A 108 -2.95 -6.06 -40.69
N GLY A 109 -1.90 -6.48 -40.01
CA GLY A 109 -1.78 -6.33 -38.57
C GLY A 109 -1.67 -4.85 -38.20
N GLU A 110 -2.53 -4.37 -37.34
CA GLU A 110 -2.58 -2.98 -36.89
C GLU A 110 -2.69 -2.88 -35.38
N LEU A 111 -2.10 -1.83 -34.81
CA LEU A 111 -2.31 -1.41 -33.44
C LEU A 111 -3.80 -1.24 -33.19
N SER A 112 -4.32 -1.90 -32.15
CA SER A 112 -5.76 -2.00 -31.87
C SER A 112 -6.02 -1.97 -30.38
N SER A 113 -7.27 -1.66 -30.00
CA SER A 113 -7.79 -1.84 -28.64
C SER A 113 -9.06 -2.69 -28.60
N TYR A 114 -9.24 -3.39 -27.50
CA TYR A 114 -10.43 -4.18 -27.16
C TYR A 114 -11.14 -3.55 -25.98
N ASN A 115 -12.43 -3.27 -26.14
CA ASN A 115 -13.27 -2.81 -25.03
C ASN A 115 -13.90 -4.02 -24.36
N VAL A 116 -13.61 -4.23 -23.08
CA VAL A 116 -14.03 -5.40 -22.31
C VAL A 116 -15.54 -5.43 -22.12
N ALA A 117 -16.17 -4.28 -21.86
CA ALA A 117 -17.61 -4.19 -21.62
C ALA A 117 -18.46 -4.50 -22.88
N THR A 118 -18.02 -4.02 -24.05
CA THR A 118 -18.72 -4.25 -25.33
C THR A 118 -18.22 -5.46 -26.09
N GLN A 119 -17.10 -6.04 -25.67
CA GLN A 119 -16.42 -7.17 -26.32
C GLN A 119 -16.07 -6.89 -27.79
N THR A 120 -15.65 -5.65 -28.08
CA THR A 120 -15.39 -5.19 -29.44
C THR A 120 -13.95 -4.71 -29.62
N TRP A 121 -13.38 -5.06 -30.78
CA TRP A 121 -12.10 -4.59 -31.23
C TRP A 121 -12.23 -3.33 -32.10
N THR A 122 -11.31 -2.38 -31.91
CA THR A 122 -11.14 -1.21 -32.77
C THR A 122 -9.70 -1.15 -33.25
N SER A 123 -9.48 -1.19 -34.59
CA SER A 123 -8.17 -0.95 -35.19
C SER A 123 -7.94 0.54 -35.35
N HIS A 124 -6.74 1.01 -35.04
CA HIS A 124 -6.39 2.42 -35.00
C HIS A 124 -5.55 2.87 -36.19
N GLY A 125 -5.15 1.94 -37.09
CA GLY A 125 -4.43 2.24 -38.32
C GLY A 125 -2.90 2.18 -38.16
N SER A 126 -2.20 2.95 -39.02
CA SER A 126 -0.74 2.93 -39.16
C SER A 126 -0.22 4.25 -39.69
N LEU A 127 1.10 4.32 -39.95
CA LEU A 127 1.74 5.47 -40.63
C LEU A 127 1.58 5.45 -42.18
N GLY A 128 0.73 4.56 -42.69
CA GLY A 128 0.45 4.49 -44.14
C GLY A 128 1.39 3.57 -44.95
N SER A 129 2.31 2.86 -44.27
CA SER A 129 3.18 1.86 -44.87
C SER A 129 3.08 0.52 -44.14
N SER A 130 3.74 -0.50 -44.69
CA SER A 130 3.75 -1.85 -44.09
C SER A 130 5.06 -2.59 -44.39
N SER A 131 5.38 -3.57 -43.55
CA SER A 131 6.40 -4.57 -43.80
C SER A 131 5.77 -5.95 -43.72
N GLY A 132 5.72 -6.68 -44.83
CA GLY A 132 4.96 -7.91 -44.95
C GLY A 132 3.48 -7.71 -44.62
N SER A 133 2.96 -8.46 -43.68
CA SER A 133 1.57 -8.42 -43.24
C SER A 133 1.30 -7.48 -42.06
N SER A 134 2.31 -6.70 -41.60
CA SER A 134 2.19 -5.78 -40.46
C SER A 134 2.30 -4.33 -40.93
N ALA A 135 1.33 -3.49 -40.58
CA ALA A 135 1.35 -2.04 -40.81
C ALA A 135 1.69 -1.30 -39.50
N SER A 136 1.22 -1.78 -38.37
CA SER A 136 1.57 -1.32 -37.04
C SER A 136 1.36 -2.43 -36.01
N SER A 137 1.89 -2.25 -34.80
CA SER A 137 1.72 -3.19 -33.69
C SER A 137 1.63 -2.46 -32.35
N ALA A 138 0.76 -2.94 -31.45
CA ALA A 138 0.63 -2.43 -30.08
C ALA A 138 1.66 -3.07 -29.16
N TRP A 139 2.22 -2.27 -28.23
CA TRP A 139 3.22 -2.71 -27.27
C TRP A 139 2.92 -2.27 -25.84
N GLY A 140 2.17 -1.21 -25.62
CA GLY A 140 1.81 -0.68 -24.32
C GLY A 140 0.53 0.14 -24.35
N MET A 141 -0.10 0.29 -23.18
CA MET A 141 -1.30 1.10 -22.97
C MET A 141 -1.13 1.93 -21.70
N SER A 142 -1.64 3.17 -21.68
CA SER A 142 -1.70 3.98 -20.47
C SER A 142 -2.71 3.44 -19.47
N SER A 143 -2.48 3.66 -18.17
CA SER A 143 -3.40 3.17 -17.12
C SER A 143 -4.79 3.80 -17.24
N ASP A 144 -4.92 5.00 -17.81
CA ASP A 144 -6.21 5.64 -18.10
C ASP A 144 -6.93 5.08 -19.36
N GLY A 145 -6.30 4.13 -20.09
CA GLY A 145 -6.82 3.49 -21.29
C GLY A 145 -6.91 4.39 -22.53
N ASN A 146 -6.48 5.66 -22.47
CA ASN A 146 -6.66 6.64 -23.53
C ASN A 146 -5.52 6.68 -24.54
N THR A 147 -4.36 6.08 -24.22
CA THR A 147 -3.18 6.06 -25.08
C THR A 147 -2.76 4.62 -25.35
N VAL A 148 -2.49 4.30 -26.62
CA VAL A 148 -1.83 3.05 -27.02
C VAL A 148 -0.53 3.40 -27.74
N VAL A 149 0.57 2.75 -27.33
CA VAL A 149 1.89 2.98 -27.92
C VAL A 149 2.40 1.73 -28.63
N GLY A 150 3.32 1.93 -29.58
CA GLY A 150 3.83 0.78 -30.30
C GLY A 150 4.79 1.13 -31.42
N LEU A 151 4.68 0.38 -32.51
CA LEU A 151 5.52 0.50 -33.69
C LEU A 151 4.63 0.67 -34.94
N GLY A 152 4.99 1.62 -35.81
CA GLY A 152 4.37 1.82 -37.11
C GLY A 152 5.44 1.80 -38.24
N TRP A 153 5.16 1.12 -39.34
CA TRP A 153 6.06 1.07 -40.48
C TRP A 153 5.97 2.35 -41.28
N VAL A 154 7.14 3.01 -41.53
CA VAL A 154 7.28 4.19 -42.41
C VAL A 154 7.65 3.77 -43.81
N ASN A 155 8.31 2.64 -43.96
CA ASN A 155 8.59 1.93 -45.22
C ASN A 155 8.86 0.45 -44.95
N ALA A 156 9.14 -0.35 -45.97
CA ALA A 156 9.35 -1.80 -45.81
C ALA A 156 10.59 -2.19 -44.96
N GLY A 157 11.50 -1.27 -44.67
CA GLY A 157 12.75 -1.52 -43.93
C GLY A 157 12.92 -0.74 -42.65
N SER A 158 12.05 0.24 -42.38
CA SER A 158 12.15 1.11 -41.20
C SER A 158 10.79 1.32 -40.55
N ALA A 159 10.78 1.33 -39.23
CA ALA A 159 9.60 1.56 -38.40
C ALA A 159 9.89 2.63 -37.36
N HIS A 160 8.89 3.39 -36.98
CA HIS A 160 8.98 4.38 -35.91
C HIS A 160 8.13 3.98 -34.70
N ALA A 161 8.52 4.45 -33.53
CA ALA A 161 7.68 4.51 -32.35
C ALA A 161 6.44 5.35 -32.68
N ILE A 162 5.28 4.85 -32.31
CA ILE A 162 4.00 5.53 -32.49
C ILE A 162 3.22 5.63 -31.17
N LYS A 163 2.42 6.67 -31.09
CA LYS A 163 1.42 6.89 -30.06
C LYS A 163 0.06 7.07 -30.72
N TRP A 164 -0.95 6.42 -30.23
CA TRP A 164 -2.34 6.66 -30.61
C TRP A 164 -3.13 7.19 -29.42
N THR A 165 -3.98 8.17 -29.69
CA THR A 165 -5.00 8.65 -28.75
C THR A 165 -6.33 8.84 -29.46
N ALA A 166 -7.46 8.75 -28.72
CA ALA A 166 -8.78 8.94 -29.31
C ALA A 166 -8.99 10.34 -29.91
N ALA A 167 -8.35 11.37 -29.36
CA ALA A 167 -8.45 12.75 -29.83
C ALA A 167 -7.49 13.08 -30.97
N GLY A 168 -6.25 12.53 -30.95
CA GLY A 168 -5.16 12.88 -31.87
C GLY A 168 -4.94 11.87 -33.01
N GLY A 169 -5.52 10.68 -32.93
CA GLY A 169 -5.19 9.59 -33.86
C GLY A 169 -3.76 9.07 -33.64
N ILE A 170 -3.14 8.53 -34.70
CA ILE A 170 -1.74 8.07 -34.68
C ILE A 170 -0.78 9.26 -34.87
N GLU A 171 0.17 9.35 -33.94
CA GLU A 171 1.31 10.26 -33.97
C GLU A 171 2.60 9.48 -34.24
N ASP A 172 3.43 9.94 -35.17
CA ASP A 172 4.78 9.44 -35.42
C ASP A 172 5.76 10.11 -34.42
N LEU A 173 6.33 9.34 -33.51
CA LEU A 173 7.32 9.84 -32.55
C LEU A 173 8.73 9.94 -33.15
N GLY A 174 8.89 9.52 -34.41
CA GLY A 174 10.09 9.70 -35.19
C GLY A 174 11.29 8.85 -34.79
N SER A 175 12.41 9.19 -35.40
CA SER A 175 13.73 8.64 -35.09
C SER A 175 14.77 9.77 -35.09
N SER A 176 15.61 9.84 -34.06
CA SER A 176 16.73 10.80 -34.00
C SER A 176 17.92 10.38 -34.83
N VAL A 177 17.91 9.18 -35.41
CA VAL A 177 18.94 8.64 -36.29
C VAL A 177 18.33 8.32 -37.65
N SER A 178 18.81 8.97 -38.74
CA SER A 178 18.27 8.75 -40.08
C SER A 178 18.25 7.28 -40.47
N ASP A 179 17.13 6.85 -41.07
CA ASP A 179 16.90 5.48 -41.55
C ASP A 179 17.05 4.37 -40.49
N ARG A 180 16.90 4.72 -39.23
CA ARG A 180 16.93 3.76 -38.11
C ARG A 180 15.59 3.68 -37.45
N SER A 181 15.27 2.46 -37.04
CA SER A 181 13.98 2.19 -36.41
C SER A 181 13.94 2.63 -34.95
N THR A 182 12.73 2.96 -34.50
CA THR A 182 12.35 3.17 -33.09
C THR A 182 11.11 2.33 -32.75
N ARG A 183 10.89 2.10 -31.47
CA ARG A 183 9.68 1.48 -30.96
C ARG A 183 9.36 2.00 -29.55
N ALA A 184 8.11 2.29 -29.30
CA ALA A 184 7.56 2.51 -27.98
C ALA A 184 7.13 1.17 -27.38
N ASN A 185 7.60 0.86 -26.16
CA ASN A 185 7.34 -0.40 -25.47
C ASN A 185 6.31 -0.28 -24.37
N ALA A 186 6.29 0.86 -23.66
CA ALA A 186 5.41 1.12 -22.53
C ALA A 186 5.18 2.62 -22.40
N THR A 187 4.13 2.99 -21.67
CA THR A 187 3.81 4.38 -21.36
C THR A 187 3.31 4.52 -19.91
N ASN A 188 3.51 5.70 -19.32
CA ASN A 188 3.01 6.01 -17.97
C ASN A 188 1.49 6.14 -17.94
N SER A 189 0.91 6.43 -16.76
CA SER A 189 -0.52 6.39 -16.52
C SER A 189 -1.36 7.28 -17.43
N ASP A 190 -0.84 8.43 -17.88
CA ASP A 190 -1.54 9.41 -18.73
C ASP A 190 -1.04 9.50 -20.18
N GLY A 191 -0.10 8.65 -20.58
CA GLY A 191 0.43 8.62 -21.94
C GLY A 191 1.38 9.76 -22.31
N THR A 192 1.88 10.53 -21.35
CA THR A 192 2.79 11.68 -21.59
C THR A 192 4.25 11.29 -21.64
N ILE A 193 4.64 10.19 -20.98
CA ILE A 193 6.01 9.67 -20.94
C ILE A 193 6.01 8.23 -21.48
N ILE A 194 6.85 7.99 -22.47
CA ILE A 194 6.90 6.73 -23.22
C ILE A 194 8.32 6.17 -23.13
N ALA A 195 8.44 4.89 -22.79
CA ALA A 195 9.70 4.15 -22.78
C ALA A 195 9.81 3.22 -23.99
N GLY A 196 11.02 3.03 -24.50
CA GLY A 196 11.26 2.17 -25.64
C GLY A 196 12.70 2.15 -26.09
N TRP A 197 12.93 2.12 -27.40
CA TRP A 197 14.28 2.08 -27.94
C TRP A 197 14.41 2.81 -29.27
N GLN A 198 15.65 3.20 -29.58
CA GLN A 198 16.16 3.75 -30.84
C GLN A 198 17.29 2.86 -31.33
N ASP A 199 17.29 2.45 -32.59
CA ASP A 199 18.47 1.85 -33.21
C ASP A 199 19.55 2.94 -33.47
N ALA A 200 20.71 2.75 -32.87
CA ALA A 200 21.86 3.61 -33.13
C ALA A 200 22.38 3.45 -34.58
N SER A 201 23.24 4.34 -35.04
CA SER A 201 23.89 4.25 -36.38
C SER A 201 24.62 2.93 -36.58
N SER A 202 25.13 2.30 -35.51
CA SER A 202 25.75 0.97 -35.51
C SER A 202 24.74 -0.19 -35.70
N GLY A 203 23.43 0.07 -35.69
CA GLY A 203 22.37 -0.95 -35.76
C GLY A 203 22.01 -1.62 -34.43
N PHE A 204 22.64 -1.21 -33.34
CA PHE A 204 22.31 -1.73 -32.01
C PHE A 204 21.31 -0.84 -31.30
N ARG A 205 20.42 -1.41 -30.51
CA ARG A 205 19.41 -0.68 -29.74
C ARG A 205 20.02 0.12 -28.60
N GLN A 206 19.42 1.28 -28.36
CA GLN A 206 19.65 2.13 -27.20
C GLN A 206 18.31 2.49 -26.57
N GLY A 207 18.21 2.47 -25.25
CA GLY A 207 17.04 2.88 -24.52
C GLY A 207 16.66 4.34 -24.83
N ALA A 208 15.38 4.58 -25.03
CA ALA A 208 14.83 5.88 -25.37
C ALA A 208 13.60 6.19 -24.51
N ILE A 209 13.49 7.45 -24.12
CA ILE A 209 12.32 8.02 -23.45
C ILE A 209 11.80 9.16 -24.32
N TRP A 210 10.50 9.20 -24.54
CA TRP A 210 9.80 10.35 -25.14
C TRP A 210 8.98 11.03 -24.04
N THR A 211 9.26 12.30 -23.79
CA THR A 211 8.49 13.14 -22.89
C THR A 211 7.74 14.17 -23.72
N ASN A 212 6.40 14.09 -23.75
CA ASN A 212 5.56 14.93 -24.60
C ASN A 212 6.03 14.93 -26.07
N GLY A 213 6.39 13.75 -26.61
CA GLY A 213 6.87 13.58 -27.99
C GLY A 213 8.35 13.91 -28.24
N VAL A 214 9.07 14.46 -27.25
CA VAL A 214 10.49 14.77 -27.37
C VAL A 214 11.35 13.62 -26.90
N GLN A 215 12.19 13.06 -27.80
CA GLN A 215 13.06 11.93 -27.53
C GLN A 215 14.30 12.31 -26.73
N SER A 216 14.66 11.51 -25.73
CA SER A 216 15.96 11.46 -25.08
C SER A 216 16.48 10.02 -25.05
N LEU A 217 17.80 9.83 -25.10
CA LEU A 217 18.43 8.51 -25.08
C LEU A 217 19.05 8.23 -23.72
N ILE A 218 18.90 6.99 -23.25
CA ILE A 218 19.46 6.56 -21.97
C ILE A 218 20.91 6.11 -22.18
N THR A 219 21.81 6.68 -21.35
CA THR A 219 23.23 6.33 -21.35
C THR A 219 23.72 6.09 -19.92
N HIS A 220 24.70 5.22 -19.77
CA HIS A 220 25.45 5.05 -18.53
C HIS A 220 26.33 6.26 -18.24
N SER A 221 26.78 6.41 -17.01
CA SER A 221 27.65 7.52 -16.57
C SER A 221 29.00 7.54 -17.31
N ASN A 222 29.47 6.42 -17.83
CA ASN A 222 30.66 6.30 -18.65
C ASN A 222 30.45 6.65 -20.15
N GLY A 223 29.20 7.02 -20.52
CA GLY A 223 28.83 7.34 -21.90
C GLY A 223 28.40 6.15 -22.77
N ASP A 224 28.46 4.94 -22.24
CA ASP A 224 27.95 3.74 -22.93
C ASP A 224 26.42 3.82 -23.03
N ARG A 225 25.87 3.30 -24.12
CA ARG A 225 24.43 3.25 -24.33
C ARG A 225 23.81 2.20 -23.40
N ALA A 226 22.72 2.54 -22.72
CA ALA A 226 21.84 1.57 -22.14
C ALA A 226 21.10 0.79 -23.24
N THR A 227 20.65 -0.40 -22.91
CA THR A 227 19.82 -1.15 -23.85
C THR A 227 18.36 -0.72 -23.78
N GLU A 228 17.51 -1.42 -24.48
CA GLU A 228 16.07 -1.21 -24.58
C GLU A 228 15.42 -0.97 -23.21
N ALA A 229 14.67 0.13 -23.07
CA ALA A 229 13.77 0.36 -21.95
C ALA A 229 12.47 -0.42 -22.19
N GLY A 230 12.21 -1.41 -21.35
CA GLY A 230 11.09 -2.35 -21.51
C GLY A 230 9.83 -1.95 -20.79
N ALA A 231 9.95 -1.22 -19.69
CA ALA A 231 8.84 -0.78 -18.85
C ALA A 231 9.07 0.63 -18.30
N ILE A 232 7.99 1.25 -17.81
CA ILE A 232 7.98 2.55 -17.13
C ILE A 232 6.96 2.50 -16.00
N SER A 233 7.26 3.17 -14.87
CA SER A 233 6.32 3.30 -13.75
C SER A 233 5.11 4.17 -14.11
N ALA A 234 3.99 3.95 -13.45
CA ALA A 234 2.75 4.69 -13.74
C ALA A 234 2.88 6.20 -13.49
N ASP A 235 3.71 6.61 -12.51
CA ASP A 235 4.05 8.02 -12.24
C ASP A 235 5.00 8.63 -13.29
N GLY A 236 5.58 7.80 -14.17
CA GLY A 236 6.51 8.23 -15.23
C GLY A 236 7.93 8.54 -14.74
N VAL A 237 8.24 8.34 -13.47
CA VAL A 237 9.55 8.70 -12.88
C VAL A 237 10.63 7.67 -13.21
N TRP A 238 10.27 6.36 -13.22
CA TRP A 238 11.20 5.26 -13.38
C TRP A 238 10.97 4.47 -14.66
N ALA A 239 12.03 4.22 -15.41
CA ALA A 239 12.06 3.23 -16.49
C ALA A 239 12.95 2.05 -16.11
N SER A 240 12.74 0.89 -16.73
CA SER A 240 13.56 -0.30 -16.49
C SER A 240 13.91 -1.05 -17.79
N GLY A 241 15.00 -1.80 -17.74
CA GLY A 241 15.48 -2.57 -18.88
C GLY A 241 16.66 -3.48 -18.53
N GLY A 242 17.38 -3.90 -19.57
CA GLY A 242 18.54 -4.77 -19.41
C GLY A 242 18.92 -5.51 -20.68
N GLN A 243 19.86 -6.43 -20.57
CA GLN A 243 20.44 -7.23 -21.68
C GLN A 243 21.24 -6.38 -22.70
N GLY A 244 22.37 -5.83 -22.28
CA GLY A 244 23.29 -5.10 -23.15
C GLY A 244 24.19 -5.99 -24.01
N PHE A 245 24.72 -5.37 -25.09
CA PHE A 245 25.82 -5.94 -25.89
C PHE A 245 27.19 -5.42 -25.43
N SER A 246 27.25 -4.51 -24.47
CA SER A 246 28.46 -4.09 -23.77
C SER A 246 28.69 -4.94 -22.52
N ASN A 247 29.79 -4.74 -21.81
CA ASN A 247 30.18 -5.57 -20.64
C ASN A 247 29.21 -5.56 -19.46
N ASP A 248 28.12 -4.78 -19.56
CA ASP A 248 27.10 -4.63 -18.55
C ASP A 248 25.84 -5.43 -18.93
N TYR A 249 25.76 -6.63 -18.40
CA TYR A 249 24.64 -7.57 -18.63
C TYR A 249 23.63 -7.56 -17.50
N GLN A 250 23.55 -6.46 -16.74
CA GLN A 250 22.70 -6.32 -15.56
C GLN A 250 21.28 -5.88 -15.95
N ALA A 251 20.32 -6.26 -15.13
CA ALA A 251 19.02 -5.61 -15.06
C ALA A 251 19.22 -4.21 -14.44
N TRP A 252 18.50 -3.21 -14.92
CA TRP A 252 18.64 -1.83 -14.46
C TRP A 252 17.28 -1.13 -14.31
N LYS A 253 17.22 -0.11 -13.43
CA LYS A 253 16.21 0.95 -13.43
C LYS A 253 16.88 2.30 -13.64
N TRP A 254 16.13 3.26 -14.16
CA TRP A 254 16.64 4.59 -14.53
C TRP A 254 15.62 5.65 -14.21
N SER A 255 16.09 6.81 -13.76
CA SER A 255 15.30 8.04 -13.69
C SER A 255 16.14 9.23 -14.13
N VAL A 256 15.47 10.35 -14.45
CA VAL A 256 16.16 11.60 -14.80
C VAL A 256 17.04 12.09 -13.64
N ALA A 257 16.59 11.90 -12.41
CA ALA A 257 17.29 12.38 -11.21
C ALA A 257 18.51 11.53 -10.85
N ASN A 258 18.43 10.20 -11.05
CA ASN A 258 19.41 9.25 -10.52
C ASN A 258 20.30 8.63 -11.60
N GLY A 259 19.93 8.77 -12.89
CA GLY A 259 20.58 8.01 -13.94
C GLY A 259 20.26 6.51 -13.86
N ILE A 260 21.16 5.66 -14.35
CA ILE A 260 21.01 4.20 -14.28
C ILE A 260 21.44 3.69 -12.91
N ILE A 261 20.60 2.84 -12.33
CA ILE A 261 20.86 2.07 -11.10
C ILE A 261 20.79 0.60 -11.48
N ASP A 262 21.90 -0.12 -11.29
CA ASP A 262 21.95 -1.57 -11.51
C ASP A 262 21.18 -2.31 -10.42
N ILE A 263 20.33 -3.25 -10.84
CA ILE A 263 19.52 -4.09 -9.93
C ILE A 263 20.35 -5.31 -9.53
N GLY A 264 21.36 -5.10 -8.70
CA GLY A 264 22.20 -6.13 -8.13
C GLY A 264 22.96 -7.00 -9.14
N PRO A 265 23.95 -7.78 -8.71
CA PRO A 265 24.69 -8.69 -9.57
C PRO A 265 23.81 -9.89 -9.96
N ALA A 266 24.05 -10.43 -11.16
CA ALA A 266 23.47 -11.70 -11.55
C ALA A 266 23.79 -12.79 -10.51
N PRO A 267 22.83 -13.66 -10.13
CA PRO A 267 23.01 -14.69 -9.10
C PRO A 267 24.11 -15.70 -9.48
N THR A 268 24.43 -15.78 -10.75
CA THR A 268 25.48 -16.68 -11.28
C THR A 268 26.34 -15.93 -12.29
N SER A 269 27.65 -16.06 -12.20
CA SER A 269 28.58 -15.47 -13.16
C SER A 269 28.27 -15.88 -14.61
N GLY A 270 28.27 -14.91 -15.52
CA GLY A 270 27.96 -15.11 -16.93
C GLY A 270 26.46 -15.12 -17.27
N TRP A 271 25.60 -15.03 -16.29
CA TRP A 271 24.17 -14.82 -16.54
C TRP A 271 23.91 -13.37 -16.94
N ARG A 272 22.85 -13.19 -17.74
CA ARG A 272 22.38 -11.86 -18.21
C ARG A 272 20.97 -11.63 -17.76
N GLY A 273 20.66 -10.38 -17.40
CA GLY A 273 19.37 -10.02 -16.83
C GLY A 273 18.67 -8.88 -17.54
N ALA A 274 17.38 -8.77 -17.28
CA ALA A 274 16.54 -7.65 -17.64
C ALA A 274 15.49 -7.43 -16.57
N ALA A 275 15.20 -6.16 -16.27
CA ALA A 275 14.02 -5.73 -15.54
C ALA A 275 12.87 -5.53 -16.53
N THR A 276 11.72 -6.13 -16.25
CA THR A 276 10.58 -6.27 -17.17
C THR A 276 9.33 -5.55 -16.72
N GLY A 277 9.23 -5.17 -15.44
CA GLY A 277 8.09 -4.47 -14.86
C GLY A 277 8.46 -3.68 -13.62
N LEU A 278 7.66 -2.65 -13.33
CA LEU A 278 7.79 -1.72 -12.19
C LEU A 278 6.42 -1.49 -11.59
N THR A 279 6.34 -1.30 -10.26
CA THR A 279 5.16 -0.74 -9.60
C THR A 279 4.92 0.72 -10.00
N ALA A 280 3.76 1.27 -9.63
CA ALA A 280 3.35 2.64 -9.99
C ALA A 280 4.38 3.70 -9.64
N ASP A 281 5.08 3.54 -8.52
CA ASP A 281 6.10 4.43 -7.97
C ASP A 281 7.55 3.96 -8.22
N GLY A 282 7.73 2.80 -8.89
CA GLY A 282 9.03 2.19 -9.13
C GLY A 282 9.72 1.59 -7.90
N SER A 283 9.03 1.48 -6.76
CA SER A 283 9.58 0.93 -5.51
C SER A 283 9.87 -0.57 -5.60
N LYS A 284 9.07 -1.32 -6.38
CA LYS A 284 9.32 -2.72 -6.69
C LYS A 284 9.60 -2.89 -8.17
N THR A 285 10.57 -3.75 -8.49
CA THR A 285 10.97 -4.07 -9.86
C THR A 285 11.01 -5.57 -10.02
N VAL A 286 10.38 -6.11 -11.06
CA VAL A 286 10.49 -7.53 -11.41
C VAL A 286 11.33 -7.73 -12.67
N GLY A 287 11.92 -8.89 -12.79
CA GLY A 287 12.73 -9.23 -13.93
C GLY A 287 13.33 -10.64 -13.82
N PHE A 288 14.30 -10.93 -14.65
CA PHE A 288 14.93 -12.24 -14.69
C PHE A 288 16.44 -12.15 -14.95
N TYR A 289 17.14 -13.23 -14.58
CA TYR A 289 18.49 -13.55 -15.01
C TYR A 289 18.51 -14.93 -15.65
N ARG A 290 19.29 -15.11 -16.71
CA ARG A 290 19.40 -16.38 -17.44
C ARG A 290 20.83 -16.71 -17.86
N PRO A 291 21.21 -18.00 -18.01
CA PRO A 291 22.44 -18.38 -18.64
C PRO A 291 22.42 -17.96 -20.12
N TRP A 292 23.41 -17.18 -20.57
CA TRP A 292 23.51 -16.81 -21.98
C TRP A 292 24.25 -17.89 -22.76
N PRO A 293 23.78 -18.28 -23.98
CA PRO A 293 22.66 -17.75 -24.79
C PRO A 293 21.34 -18.53 -24.64
N ALA A 294 21.15 -19.30 -23.57
CA ALA A 294 19.93 -20.08 -23.36
C ALA A 294 18.67 -19.17 -23.32
N PRO A 295 17.47 -19.69 -23.64
CA PRO A 295 16.22 -18.96 -23.50
C PRO A 295 15.98 -18.44 -22.07
N ALA A 296 15.18 -17.38 -21.93
CA ALA A 296 14.88 -16.77 -20.62
C ALA A 296 14.21 -17.74 -19.63
N THR A 297 13.41 -18.68 -20.13
CA THR A 297 12.78 -19.73 -19.33
C THR A 297 13.76 -20.72 -18.67
N PHE A 298 15.04 -20.70 -19.04
CA PHE A 298 16.11 -21.44 -18.34
C PHE A 298 16.74 -20.63 -17.19
N GLY A 299 16.21 -19.45 -16.92
CA GLY A 299 16.68 -18.53 -15.90
C GLY A 299 15.90 -18.63 -14.59
N ARG A 300 16.02 -17.56 -13.82
CA ARG A 300 15.35 -17.34 -12.52
C ARG A 300 14.74 -15.95 -12.53
N GLY A 301 13.46 -15.85 -12.17
CA GLY A 301 12.80 -14.59 -11.96
C GLY A 301 13.18 -13.98 -10.62
N PHE A 302 13.13 -12.66 -10.54
CA PHE A 302 13.37 -11.91 -9.30
C PHE A 302 12.30 -10.83 -9.08
N ILE A 303 12.16 -10.46 -7.83
CA ILE A 303 11.60 -9.18 -7.40
C ILE A 303 12.69 -8.41 -6.64
N HIS A 304 12.79 -7.12 -6.87
CA HIS A 304 13.74 -6.23 -6.21
C HIS A 304 13.01 -5.07 -5.56
N THR A 305 13.42 -4.72 -4.35
CA THR A 305 13.03 -3.50 -3.65
C THR A 305 14.27 -2.72 -3.22
N ASP A 306 14.16 -1.41 -3.04
CA ASP A 306 15.30 -0.56 -2.68
C ASP A 306 15.86 -0.89 -1.28
N LEU A 307 15.03 -1.37 -0.36
CA LEU A 307 15.42 -1.75 1.00
C LEU A 307 15.81 -3.24 1.11
N GLY A 308 15.03 -4.13 0.49
CA GLY A 308 15.20 -5.58 0.61
C GLY A 308 16.17 -6.19 -0.42
N GLY A 309 16.62 -5.39 -1.41
CA GLY A 309 17.46 -5.90 -2.49
C GLY A 309 16.71 -6.87 -3.42
N MET A 310 17.46 -7.78 -4.05
CA MET A 310 16.93 -8.73 -5.03
C MET A 310 16.62 -10.07 -4.36
N ILE A 311 15.39 -10.55 -4.53
CA ILE A 311 14.88 -11.82 -4.00
C ILE A 311 14.47 -12.71 -5.19
N ASP A 312 14.85 -13.99 -5.16
CA ASP A 312 14.36 -14.97 -6.15
C ASP A 312 12.84 -15.15 -6.01
N LEU A 313 12.12 -15.02 -7.12
CA LEU A 313 10.65 -15.03 -7.11
C LEU A 313 10.08 -16.41 -6.76
N THR A 314 10.78 -17.50 -7.09
CA THR A 314 10.37 -18.86 -6.73
C THR A 314 10.51 -19.09 -5.23
N ASP A 315 11.63 -18.62 -4.66
CA ASP A 315 11.89 -18.73 -3.22
C ASP A 315 10.89 -17.87 -2.43
N LEU A 316 10.58 -16.65 -2.90
CA LEU A 316 9.54 -15.81 -2.32
C LEU A 316 8.18 -16.50 -2.34
N ALA A 317 7.74 -16.99 -3.50
CA ALA A 317 6.45 -17.68 -3.63
C ALA A 317 6.34 -18.90 -2.70
N THR A 318 7.42 -19.65 -2.54
CA THR A 318 7.49 -20.80 -1.63
C THR A 318 7.42 -20.36 -0.16
N THR A 319 8.14 -19.30 0.21
CA THR A 319 8.10 -18.71 1.56
C THR A 319 6.71 -18.20 1.93
N LEU A 320 5.97 -17.68 0.95
CA LEU A 320 4.58 -17.26 1.10
C LEU A 320 3.58 -18.45 1.17
N GLY A 321 4.07 -19.69 1.21
CA GLY A 321 3.24 -20.89 1.39
C GLY A 321 2.63 -21.47 0.10
N ASN A 322 3.05 -21.00 -1.09
CA ASN A 322 2.53 -21.54 -2.34
C ASN A 322 3.17 -22.89 -2.68
N ASP A 323 2.36 -23.86 -3.07
CA ASP A 323 2.82 -25.11 -3.70
C ASP A 323 2.99 -24.88 -5.21
N LEU A 324 4.22 -24.71 -5.63
CA LEU A 324 4.56 -24.49 -7.04
C LEU A 324 4.70 -25.82 -7.83
N GLN A 325 4.53 -26.99 -7.17
CA GLN A 325 4.65 -28.32 -7.78
C GLN A 325 5.96 -28.50 -8.58
N GLY A 326 7.04 -27.83 -8.14
CA GLY A 326 8.35 -27.87 -8.79
C GLY A 326 8.53 -26.88 -9.95
N ALA A 327 7.55 -26.03 -10.25
CA ALA A 327 7.70 -24.95 -11.23
C ALA A 327 8.70 -23.89 -10.72
N ILE A 328 9.51 -23.35 -11.64
CA ILE A 328 10.38 -22.20 -11.42
C ILE A 328 9.73 -20.99 -12.09
N LEU A 329 9.54 -19.90 -11.37
CA LEU A 329 9.02 -18.65 -11.88
C LEU A 329 10.14 -17.92 -12.64
N ALA A 330 10.44 -18.39 -13.85
CA ALA A 330 11.69 -18.10 -14.56
C ALA A 330 11.69 -16.74 -15.26
N LEU A 331 10.55 -16.33 -15.81
CA LEU A 331 10.43 -15.14 -16.64
C LEU A 331 9.22 -14.30 -16.20
N PRO A 332 9.32 -13.52 -15.12
CA PRO A 332 8.35 -12.46 -14.84
C PRO A 332 8.33 -11.45 -15.99
N LEU A 333 7.15 -11.06 -16.45
CA LEU A 333 6.94 -10.12 -17.56
C LEU A 333 6.26 -8.82 -17.13
N GLY A 334 5.66 -8.79 -15.95
CA GLY A 334 5.03 -7.62 -15.38
C GLY A 334 4.70 -7.78 -13.89
N ILE A 335 4.39 -6.67 -13.28
CA ILE A 335 3.88 -6.53 -11.93
C ILE A 335 2.75 -5.48 -11.96
N SER A 336 1.69 -5.67 -11.18
CA SER A 336 0.62 -4.66 -11.04
C SER A 336 1.14 -3.37 -10.40
N ASP A 337 0.47 -2.25 -10.65
CA ASP A 337 0.85 -0.94 -10.11
C ASP A 337 0.96 -0.93 -8.59
N ASP A 338 0.07 -1.66 -7.90
CA ASP A 338 0.03 -1.81 -6.43
C ASP A 338 1.05 -2.83 -5.88
N GLY A 339 1.75 -3.54 -6.78
CA GLY A 339 2.75 -4.55 -6.41
C GLY A 339 2.18 -5.87 -5.87
N SER A 340 0.87 -6.07 -5.92
CA SER A 340 0.19 -7.25 -5.37
C SER A 340 0.20 -8.46 -6.32
N THR A 341 0.52 -8.26 -7.60
CA THR A 341 0.42 -9.34 -8.61
C THR A 341 1.62 -9.33 -9.53
N VAL A 342 2.35 -10.45 -9.57
CA VAL A 342 3.41 -10.71 -10.55
C VAL A 342 2.94 -11.73 -11.56
N ILE A 343 3.18 -11.44 -12.84
CA ILE A 343 2.77 -12.30 -13.95
C ILE A 343 3.96 -12.67 -14.84
N GLY A 344 3.85 -13.78 -15.55
CA GLY A 344 4.92 -14.18 -16.45
C GLY A 344 4.80 -15.62 -16.93
N VAL A 345 5.97 -16.26 -17.15
CA VAL A 345 6.08 -17.62 -17.68
C VAL A 345 7.05 -18.45 -16.80
N THR A 346 6.66 -19.67 -16.48
CA THR A 346 7.49 -20.64 -15.75
C THR A 346 8.59 -21.22 -16.63
N ASN A 347 9.52 -21.95 -16.02
CA ASN A 347 10.57 -22.70 -16.74
C ASN A 347 10.02 -23.77 -17.69
N SER A 348 8.80 -24.24 -17.47
CA SER A 348 8.10 -25.22 -18.34
C SER A 348 7.28 -24.57 -19.47
N GLY A 349 7.29 -23.23 -19.58
CA GLY A 349 6.55 -22.49 -20.60
C GLY A 349 5.05 -22.33 -20.29
N GLN A 350 4.67 -22.39 -19.02
CA GLN A 350 3.29 -22.15 -18.56
C GLN A 350 3.16 -20.71 -18.07
N GLY A 351 2.10 -20.04 -18.48
CA GLY A 351 1.74 -18.73 -17.93
C GLY A 351 1.42 -18.85 -16.45
N PHE A 352 1.79 -17.84 -15.66
CA PHE A 352 1.48 -17.79 -14.23
C PHE A 352 0.97 -16.41 -13.78
N VAL A 353 0.18 -16.43 -12.73
CA VAL A 353 -0.21 -15.28 -11.90
C VAL A 353 0.18 -15.62 -10.47
N LEU A 354 1.02 -14.79 -9.85
CA LEU A 354 1.39 -14.89 -8.45
C LEU A 354 0.82 -13.69 -7.70
N ARG A 355 -0.08 -13.94 -6.76
CA ARG A 355 -0.54 -12.93 -5.80
C ARG A 355 0.49 -12.79 -4.68
N ILE A 356 1.02 -11.61 -4.52
CA ILE A 356 1.85 -11.23 -3.39
C ILE A 356 0.97 -10.42 -2.46
N PRO A 357 0.80 -10.82 -1.20
CA PRO A 357 0.04 -10.03 -0.26
C PRO A 357 0.57 -8.59 -0.20
N SER A 358 -0.32 -7.62 -0.23
CA SER A 358 0.07 -6.22 -0.09
C SER A 358 0.62 -5.99 1.32
N GLU A 359 1.70 -5.23 1.42
CA GLU A 359 2.16 -4.75 2.72
C GLU A 359 1.09 -3.86 3.35
N PRO A 360 0.89 -3.93 4.67
CA PRO A 360 -0.01 -3.02 5.36
C PRO A 360 0.37 -1.55 5.10
N ILE A 361 -0.60 -0.66 4.99
CA ILE A 361 -0.32 0.77 4.76
C ILE A 361 0.48 1.41 5.90
N ASN A 362 0.40 0.82 7.09
CA ASN A 362 1.14 1.18 8.30
C ASN A 362 2.37 0.27 8.55
N ASN A 363 2.95 -0.30 7.49
CA ASN A 363 4.16 -1.12 7.52
C ASN A 363 5.43 -0.35 7.95
N SER A 364 5.37 0.97 8.01
CA SER A 364 6.46 1.81 8.49
C SER A 364 5.93 2.86 9.46
N CYS A 365 6.77 3.30 10.40
CA CYS A 365 6.37 4.31 11.36
C CYS A 365 5.93 5.64 10.70
N SER A 366 6.50 6.01 9.55
CA SER A 366 6.05 7.19 8.79
C SER A 366 4.67 7.03 8.17
N GLY A 367 4.18 5.80 8.01
CA GLY A 367 2.84 5.45 7.56
C GLY A 367 1.89 5.09 8.70
N ALA A 368 2.23 5.40 9.95
CA ALA A 368 1.43 5.06 11.13
C ALA A 368 -0.02 5.58 11.01
N ILE A 369 -0.98 4.69 11.27
CA ILE A 369 -2.41 5.04 11.29
C ILE A 369 -2.72 5.76 12.60
N ALA A 370 -3.35 6.93 12.52
CA ALA A 370 -3.77 7.66 13.71
C ALA A 370 -4.94 6.95 14.41
N LEU A 371 -4.87 6.89 15.73
CA LEU A 371 -5.90 6.33 16.61
C LEU A 371 -6.58 7.44 17.39
N ASP A 372 -7.88 7.30 17.57
CA ASP A 372 -8.67 8.05 18.53
C ASP A 372 -9.01 7.17 19.74
N CYS A 373 -9.36 7.80 20.87
CA CYS A 373 -9.81 7.06 22.05
C CYS A 373 -11.05 6.20 21.75
N ASP A 374 -11.09 5.00 22.32
CA ASP A 374 -12.14 3.99 22.16
C ASP A 374 -12.21 3.34 20.77
N ASP A 375 -11.17 3.54 19.92
CA ASP A 375 -11.06 2.81 18.67
C ASP A 375 -10.83 1.29 18.92
N ILE A 376 -11.45 0.48 18.06
CA ILE A 376 -11.19 -0.96 17.92
C ILE A 376 -10.84 -1.21 16.46
N ILE A 377 -9.58 -1.62 16.22
CA ILE A 377 -9.05 -1.83 14.89
C ILE A 377 -8.60 -3.28 14.72
N THR A 378 -8.96 -3.89 13.61
CA THR A 378 -8.42 -5.20 13.22
C THR A 378 -7.35 -5.02 12.15
N GLY A 379 -6.30 -5.83 12.20
CA GLY A 379 -5.20 -5.80 11.26
C GLY A 379 -4.44 -7.10 11.22
N SER A 380 -3.37 -7.12 10.44
CA SER A 380 -2.46 -8.26 10.34
C SER A 380 -1.01 -7.80 10.28
N THR A 381 -0.13 -8.50 10.97
CA THR A 381 1.32 -8.31 10.83
C THR A 381 1.93 -9.27 9.81
N ALA A 382 1.19 -10.28 9.32
CA ALA A 382 1.71 -11.38 8.51
C ALA A 382 2.42 -10.94 7.22
N ASN A 383 2.06 -9.78 6.65
CA ASN A 383 2.63 -9.25 5.41
C ASN A 383 3.45 -7.98 5.62
N ALA A 384 3.69 -7.61 6.87
CA ALA A 384 4.55 -6.49 7.20
C ALA A 384 6.03 -6.87 7.10
N THR A 385 6.90 -5.87 6.99
CA THR A 385 8.34 -6.04 7.12
C THR A 385 8.75 -5.89 8.59
N ASN A 386 9.94 -6.34 8.93
CA ASN A 386 10.53 -6.04 10.23
C ASN A 386 11.32 -4.72 10.13
N SER A 387 10.92 -3.72 10.90
CA SER A 387 11.59 -2.41 10.97
C SER A 387 12.36 -2.20 12.28
N GLY A 388 12.14 -3.03 13.30
CA GLY A 388 12.81 -2.92 14.61
C GLY A 388 12.13 -3.82 15.66
N GLY A 389 12.61 -3.82 16.88
CA GLY A 389 12.08 -4.65 17.95
C GLY A 389 12.55 -6.10 17.88
N GLU A 390 11.62 -7.04 17.82
CA GLU A 390 11.90 -8.47 17.65
C GLU A 390 12.18 -8.84 16.19
N ALA A 391 12.37 -10.11 15.88
CA ALA A 391 12.57 -10.59 14.52
C ALA A 391 11.25 -10.77 13.73
N ALA A 392 10.11 -10.39 14.33
CA ALA A 392 8.79 -10.48 13.73
C ALA A 392 8.48 -9.30 12.79
N PRO A 393 7.53 -9.45 11.85
CA PRO A 393 6.96 -8.32 11.12
C PRO A 393 6.22 -7.36 12.06
N ASP A 394 6.33 -6.06 11.80
CA ASP A 394 5.74 -5.00 12.62
C ASP A 394 4.87 -4.01 11.83
N VAL A 395 3.88 -3.45 12.50
CA VAL A 395 3.02 -2.37 11.97
C VAL A 395 2.86 -1.26 12.99
N TYR A 396 2.55 -0.05 12.51
CA TYR A 396 2.60 1.16 13.33
C TYR A 396 1.26 1.88 13.41
N TYR A 397 0.99 2.39 14.61
CA TYR A 397 -0.10 3.33 14.88
C TYR A 397 0.48 4.57 15.56
N SER A 398 -0.29 5.65 15.55
CA SER A 398 0.07 6.88 16.28
C SER A 398 -1.12 7.37 17.11
N TYR A 399 -0.81 7.92 18.29
CA TYR A 399 -1.80 8.57 19.13
C TYR A 399 -1.29 9.94 19.56
N THR A 400 -2.13 10.97 19.44
CA THR A 400 -1.83 12.33 19.90
C THR A 400 -2.92 12.77 20.86
N GLY A 401 -2.63 12.74 22.16
CA GLY A 401 -3.58 13.15 23.20
C GLY A 401 -3.80 14.65 23.23
N GLY A 402 -5.05 15.06 23.53
CA GLY A 402 -5.40 16.47 23.80
C GLY A 402 -5.38 16.84 25.27
N ALA A 403 -5.13 15.89 26.18
CA ALA A 403 -5.11 16.06 27.62
C ALA A 403 -4.12 15.07 28.26
N THR A 404 -3.71 15.35 29.51
CA THR A 404 -2.96 14.38 30.32
C THR A 404 -3.89 13.26 30.77
N GLU A 405 -3.60 12.04 30.33
CA GLU A 405 -4.47 10.88 30.53
C GLU A 405 -3.68 9.56 30.53
N TYR A 406 -4.25 8.52 31.08
CA TYR A 406 -3.73 7.16 30.92
C TYR A 406 -4.30 6.53 29.65
N ILE A 407 -3.38 6.11 28.78
CA ILE A 407 -3.69 5.41 27.53
C ILE A 407 -3.44 3.93 27.74
N THR A 408 -4.48 3.12 27.53
CA THR A 408 -4.39 1.66 27.51
C THR A 408 -4.44 1.19 26.07
N ILE A 409 -3.46 0.41 25.63
CA ILE A 409 -3.43 -0.28 24.35
C ILE A 409 -3.49 -1.76 24.63
N SER A 410 -4.46 -2.46 24.04
CA SER A 410 -4.72 -3.87 24.32
C SER A 410 -4.93 -4.69 23.06
N LEU A 411 -4.35 -5.89 23.02
CA LEU A 411 -4.58 -6.93 22.03
C LEU A 411 -5.38 -8.11 22.64
N CYS A 412 -5.94 -7.92 23.85
CA CYS A 412 -6.59 -8.95 24.67
C CYS A 412 -8.08 -9.18 24.36
N SER A 413 -8.73 -8.32 23.59
CA SER A 413 -10.19 -8.32 23.39
C SER A 413 -10.75 -9.46 22.52
N GLY A 414 -9.88 -10.40 22.08
CA GLY A 414 -10.21 -11.51 21.19
C GLY A 414 -10.07 -11.12 19.72
N GLY A 415 -9.59 -12.04 18.90
CA GLY A 415 -9.25 -11.78 17.49
C GLY A 415 -7.75 -11.73 17.21
N THR A 416 -6.91 -11.60 18.25
CA THR A 416 -5.46 -11.76 18.13
C THR A 416 -5.13 -13.26 18.21
N ASN A 417 -4.50 -13.80 17.15
CA ASN A 417 -4.31 -15.25 16.98
C ASN A 417 -2.84 -15.71 17.07
N TYR A 418 -1.94 -14.80 17.50
CA TYR A 418 -0.51 -15.09 17.65
C TYR A 418 0.03 -14.52 18.95
N ASP A 419 1.25 -14.91 19.31
CA ASP A 419 2.02 -14.41 20.44
C ASP A 419 2.49 -12.99 20.14
N SER A 420 1.81 -11.98 20.70
CA SER A 420 1.96 -10.58 20.31
C SER A 420 2.91 -9.81 21.23
N TYR A 421 3.53 -8.77 20.71
CA TYR A 421 4.36 -7.83 21.44
C TYR A 421 3.94 -6.39 21.12
N LEU A 422 3.74 -5.56 22.15
CA LEU A 422 3.42 -4.13 22.01
C LEU A 422 4.58 -3.27 22.48
N ARG A 423 4.90 -2.22 21.73
CA ARG A 423 5.88 -1.18 22.11
C ARG A 423 5.33 0.21 21.85
N VAL A 424 5.74 1.19 22.65
CA VAL A 424 5.43 2.61 22.45
C VAL A 424 6.73 3.39 22.40
N TYR A 425 6.86 4.24 21.37
CA TYR A 425 8.02 5.09 21.11
C TYR A 425 7.64 6.57 21.12
N SER A 426 8.62 7.44 21.43
CA SER A 426 8.44 8.89 21.39
C SER A 426 8.51 9.47 19.98
N ASP A 427 9.13 8.78 19.05
CA ASP A 427 9.31 9.21 17.66
C ASP A 427 9.64 8.04 16.72
N CYS A 428 9.59 8.28 15.41
CA CYS A 428 9.85 7.29 14.37
C CYS A 428 11.33 6.91 14.16
N THR A 429 12.25 7.41 14.97
CA THR A 429 13.63 6.88 14.94
C THR A 429 13.75 5.56 15.69
N LEU A 430 12.71 5.21 16.47
CA LEU A 430 12.63 4.04 17.35
C LEU A 430 13.78 3.97 18.39
N ALA A 431 14.44 5.10 18.63
CA ALA A 431 15.58 5.17 19.54
C ALA A 431 15.17 5.25 21.01
N THR A 432 13.97 5.76 21.29
CA THR A 432 13.47 5.95 22.66
C THR A 432 12.17 5.21 22.86
N GLU A 433 12.27 3.98 23.38
CA GLU A 433 11.11 3.19 23.82
C GLU A 433 10.60 3.73 25.16
N ILE A 434 9.31 4.03 25.23
CA ILE A 434 8.64 4.52 26.43
C ILE A 434 8.22 3.35 27.32
N ILE A 435 7.57 2.35 26.72
CA ILE A 435 7.10 1.15 27.39
C ILE A 435 6.94 0.02 26.37
N ALA A 436 7.08 -1.20 26.82
CA ALA A 436 6.80 -2.40 26.05
C ALA A 436 6.18 -3.48 26.93
N ASN A 437 5.40 -4.37 26.34
CA ASN A 437 4.83 -5.54 26.99
C ASN A 437 4.70 -6.70 26.01
N ASP A 438 5.07 -7.88 26.48
CA ASP A 438 4.99 -9.15 25.77
C ASP A 438 3.70 -9.89 26.14
N ASP A 439 3.60 -10.35 27.38
CA ASP A 439 2.50 -11.18 27.90
C ASP A 439 1.69 -10.44 28.97
N PHE A 440 0.39 -10.23 28.76
CA PHE A 440 -0.53 -9.67 29.75
C PHE A 440 -1.74 -10.58 30.00
N CYS A 441 -2.43 -11.00 28.95
CA CYS A 441 -3.61 -11.84 29.01
C CYS A 441 -3.38 -13.21 28.33
N GLY A 442 -2.32 -13.89 28.69
CA GLY A 442 -1.81 -15.10 28.04
C GLY A 442 -0.69 -14.71 27.10
N GLN A 443 -0.79 -15.01 25.82
CA GLN A 443 0.17 -14.63 24.77
C GLN A 443 -0.19 -13.30 24.08
N GLN A 444 -1.15 -12.55 24.59
CA GLN A 444 -1.52 -11.25 24.04
C GLN A 444 -1.11 -10.14 24.98
N SER A 445 -0.64 -9.04 24.38
CA SER A 445 -0.04 -7.91 25.06
C SER A 445 -1.09 -6.85 25.42
N GLU A 446 -0.89 -6.19 26.56
CA GLU A 446 -1.57 -4.95 26.94
C GLU A 446 -0.57 -4.06 27.66
N LEU A 447 -0.61 -2.77 27.42
CA LEU A 447 0.21 -1.78 28.11
C LEU A 447 -0.56 -0.52 28.44
N ILE A 448 -0.10 0.18 29.47
CA ILE A 448 -0.68 1.46 29.91
C ILE A 448 0.47 2.47 30.05
N PHE A 449 0.29 3.65 29.47
CA PHE A 449 1.23 4.75 29.62
C PHE A 449 0.48 6.08 29.86
N GLU A 450 1.20 7.09 30.35
CA GLU A 450 0.68 8.43 30.58
C GLU A 450 1.00 9.34 29.40
N SER A 451 -0.06 9.93 28.81
CA SER A 451 0.07 10.98 27.79
C SER A 451 0.31 12.34 28.46
N ASP A 452 1.20 13.15 27.90
CA ASP A 452 1.45 14.53 28.35
C ASP A 452 0.43 15.54 27.79
N GLY A 453 -0.51 15.06 26.97
CA GLY A 453 -1.57 15.87 26.35
C GLY A 453 -1.12 16.72 25.17
N SER A 454 0.10 16.53 24.65
CA SER A 454 0.66 17.32 23.53
C SER A 454 1.54 16.54 22.57
N SER A 455 2.23 15.53 23.04
CA SER A 455 3.13 14.70 22.22
C SER A 455 2.38 13.66 21.40
N THR A 456 2.96 13.29 20.27
CA THR A 456 2.53 12.12 19.50
C THR A 456 3.34 10.90 19.94
N TYR A 457 2.67 9.81 20.21
CA TYR A 457 3.22 8.52 20.58
C TYR A 457 3.06 7.56 19.42
N PHE A 458 4.09 6.74 19.16
CA PHE A 458 4.05 5.74 18.09
C PHE A 458 3.98 4.35 18.71
N ILE A 459 2.94 3.61 18.36
CA ILE A 459 2.63 2.28 18.86
C ILE A 459 3.06 1.27 17.80
N MET A 460 3.97 0.37 18.11
CA MET A 460 4.36 -0.77 17.28
C MET A 460 3.62 -2.00 17.76
N VAL A 461 2.98 -2.70 16.82
CA VAL A 461 2.37 -4.03 17.01
C VAL A 461 3.24 -5.02 16.25
N GLU A 462 3.86 -5.94 16.96
CA GLU A 462 4.70 -7.00 16.42
C GLU A 462 4.40 -8.34 17.10
N GLY A 463 5.14 -9.39 16.78
CA GLY A 463 5.07 -10.67 17.47
C GLY A 463 6.28 -10.93 18.35
N ALA A 464 6.11 -11.76 19.38
CA ALA A 464 7.22 -12.28 20.16
C ALA A 464 8.09 -13.21 19.28
N GLY A 465 9.40 -12.98 19.24
CA GLY A 465 10.34 -13.75 18.43
C GLY A 465 10.13 -13.59 16.93
N THR A 466 9.42 -14.47 16.27
CA THR A 466 9.09 -14.42 14.82
C THR A 466 7.60 -14.60 14.57
N ALA A 467 6.77 -14.51 15.62
CA ALA A 467 5.34 -14.70 15.50
C ALA A 467 4.69 -13.60 14.68
N SER A 468 3.64 -13.90 13.94
CA SER A 468 2.86 -12.95 13.15
C SER A 468 1.45 -13.48 12.93
N GLY A 469 0.49 -12.60 12.69
CA GLY A 469 -0.89 -13.02 12.45
C GLY A 469 -1.88 -11.86 12.49
N GLU A 470 -3.15 -12.23 12.60
CA GLU A 470 -4.26 -11.30 12.74
C GLU A 470 -4.34 -10.79 14.18
N TYR A 471 -4.70 -9.53 14.35
CA TYR A 471 -4.92 -8.92 15.68
C TYR A 471 -6.16 -8.04 15.72
N SER A 472 -6.66 -7.85 16.96
CA SER A 472 -7.64 -6.82 17.29
C SER A 472 -7.02 -5.90 18.34
N LEU A 473 -6.76 -4.65 17.96
CA LEU A 473 -6.19 -3.62 18.81
C LEU A 473 -7.30 -2.73 19.34
N GLU A 474 -7.33 -2.53 20.64
CA GLU A 474 -8.24 -1.63 21.34
C GLU A 474 -7.43 -0.55 22.04
N ILE A 475 -7.84 0.71 21.89
CA ILE A 475 -7.29 1.85 22.64
C ILE A 475 -8.37 2.43 23.54
N SER A 476 -8.04 2.70 24.80
CA SER A 476 -8.92 3.43 25.73
C SER A 476 -8.15 4.50 26.48
N CYS A 477 -8.83 5.62 26.75
CA CYS A 477 -8.24 6.79 27.40
C CYS A 477 -8.98 7.06 28.72
N THR A 478 -8.22 7.16 29.79
CA THR A 478 -8.76 7.52 31.10
C THR A 478 -8.16 8.84 31.52
N PRO A 479 -8.95 9.94 31.57
CA PRO A 479 -8.43 11.23 31.99
C PRO A 479 -7.78 11.14 33.37
N LEU A 480 -6.58 11.67 33.52
CA LEU A 480 -6.01 11.93 34.83
C LEU A 480 -6.88 13.02 35.47
N ILE A 481 -7.89 12.57 36.22
CA ILE A 481 -8.65 13.45 37.08
C ILE A 481 -7.69 13.84 38.21
N GLY A 482 -6.81 14.78 37.94
CA GLY A 482 -6.14 15.53 38.98
C GLY A 482 -7.23 16.20 39.75
N LEU A 483 -7.35 15.90 41.06
CA LEU A 483 -7.92 16.88 41.97
C LEU A 483 -7.25 18.19 41.59
N ASN A 484 -8.03 19.21 41.29
CA ASN A 484 -7.52 20.56 41.05
C ASN A 484 -6.85 21.03 42.35
N ASP A 485 -5.63 20.55 42.61
CA ASP A 485 -4.82 20.99 43.77
C ASP A 485 -4.43 22.47 43.66
N ASN A 486 -4.66 23.09 42.51
CA ASN A 486 -4.41 24.51 42.32
C ASN A 486 -5.19 25.41 43.28
N VAL A 487 -6.49 25.08 43.55
CA VAL A 487 -7.31 25.86 44.47
C VAL A 487 -6.83 25.76 45.92
N PHE A 488 -6.23 24.63 46.29
CA PHE A 488 -5.72 24.32 47.63
C PHE A 488 -4.20 24.20 47.72
N SER A 489 -3.45 24.65 46.71
CA SER A 489 -1.99 24.54 46.66
C SER A 489 -1.27 25.27 47.82
N SER A 490 -1.91 26.32 48.36
CA SER A 490 -1.40 27.10 49.50
C SER A 490 -2.19 26.87 50.79
N LEU A 491 -3.09 25.87 50.83
CA LEU A 491 -3.92 25.62 52.01
C LEU A 491 -3.07 25.20 53.19
N VAL A 492 -3.13 25.99 54.24
CA VAL A 492 -2.48 25.69 55.54
C VAL A 492 -3.53 25.65 56.61
N VAL A 493 -3.48 24.62 57.46
CA VAL A 493 -4.40 24.41 58.60
C VAL A 493 -3.58 24.17 59.86
N TYR A 494 -3.65 25.08 60.82
CA TYR A 494 -2.84 25.02 62.05
C TYR A 494 -3.51 25.69 63.24
N PRO A 495 -3.14 25.31 64.49
CA PRO A 495 -2.30 24.15 64.86
C PRO A 495 -3.12 22.86 64.66
N ASN A 496 -2.38 21.77 64.33
CA ASN A 496 -2.94 20.42 64.36
C ASN A 496 -1.87 19.50 65.01
N PRO A 497 -2.02 19.02 66.24
CA PRO A 497 -3.27 19.03 67.05
C PRO A 497 -3.81 20.42 67.43
N ILE A 498 -5.16 20.48 67.47
CA ILE A 498 -5.89 21.69 67.75
C ILE A 498 -5.87 21.98 69.24
N GLU A 499 -5.64 23.23 69.61
CA GLU A 499 -5.83 23.72 70.97
C GLU A 499 -7.23 24.38 71.11
N ASN A 500 -7.29 25.69 71.42
CA ASN A 500 -8.56 26.39 71.62
C ASN A 500 -9.11 27.05 70.34
N GLN A 501 -8.33 27.07 69.29
CA GLN A 501 -8.67 27.62 67.99
C GLN A 501 -7.86 26.99 66.86
N ILE A 502 -8.38 27.04 65.65
CA ILE A 502 -7.72 26.57 64.45
C ILE A 502 -7.74 27.73 63.42
N PHE A 503 -6.65 27.88 62.70
CA PHE A 503 -6.52 28.81 61.60
C PHE A 503 -6.43 28.03 60.30
N ILE A 504 -7.13 28.55 59.28
CA ILE A 504 -7.11 28.01 57.92
C ILE A 504 -6.78 29.20 57.01
N SER A 505 -5.72 29.06 56.22
CA SER A 505 -5.37 30.04 55.20
C SER A 505 -5.23 29.38 53.83
N ASN A 506 -5.61 30.12 52.79
CA ASN A 506 -5.47 29.71 51.41
C ASN A 506 -5.34 30.94 50.52
N THR A 507 -4.75 30.84 49.34
CA THR A 507 -4.70 31.97 48.39
C THR A 507 -6.07 32.27 47.80
N GLU A 508 -6.85 31.23 47.52
CA GLU A 508 -8.23 31.37 47.08
C GLU A 508 -9.20 31.56 48.26
N PRO A 509 -10.26 32.37 48.11
CA PRO A 509 -11.26 32.57 49.18
C PRO A 509 -11.91 31.25 49.61
N ILE A 510 -11.91 31.00 50.93
CA ILE A 510 -12.58 29.84 51.53
C ILE A 510 -14.06 30.17 51.65
N ASN A 511 -14.91 29.48 50.88
CA ASN A 511 -16.35 29.72 50.80
C ASN A 511 -17.07 29.09 52.00
N SER A 512 -16.66 27.86 52.37
CA SER A 512 -17.24 27.19 53.56
C SER A 512 -16.23 26.30 54.27
N VAL A 513 -16.42 26.10 55.59
CA VAL A 513 -15.74 25.10 56.39
C VAL A 513 -16.77 24.35 57.20
N THR A 514 -16.79 23.00 57.03
CA THR A 514 -17.68 22.11 57.81
C THR A 514 -16.82 21.11 58.56
N ILE A 515 -16.98 21.02 59.89
CA ILE A 515 -16.26 20.03 60.72
C ILE A 515 -17.21 18.91 61.08
N PHE A 516 -16.77 17.69 60.87
CA PHE A 516 -17.48 16.43 61.22
C PHE A 516 -16.68 15.64 62.25
N ASN A 517 -17.38 14.89 63.11
CA ASN A 517 -16.76 13.85 63.94
C ASN A 517 -16.55 12.58 63.13
N THR A 518 -15.94 11.55 63.76
CA THR A 518 -15.66 10.23 63.14
C THR A 518 -16.93 9.43 62.77
N THR A 519 -18.11 9.76 63.28
CA THR A 519 -19.39 9.18 62.91
C THR A 519 -20.11 9.91 61.77
N GLY A 520 -19.47 10.94 61.20
CA GLY A 520 -20.04 11.75 60.10
C GLY A 520 -21.07 12.82 60.56
N GLN A 521 -21.21 13.03 61.87
CA GLN A 521 -22.08 14.04 62.39
C GLN A 521 -21.44 15.42 62.23
N LYS A 522 -22.16 16.39 61.63
CA LYS A 522 -21.73 17.77 61.46
C LYS A 522 -21.71 18.48 62.83
N ILE A 523 -20.54 18.96 63.23
CA ILE A 523 -20.32 19.60 64.53
C ILE A 523 -20.33 21.13 64.37
N LEU A 524 -19.76 21.64 63.25
CA LEU A 524 -19.64 23.04 62.98
C LEU A 524 -19.73 23.31 61.48
N HIS A 525 -20.34 24.44 61.12
CA HIS A 525 -20.35 24.92 59.74
C HIS A 525 -20.27 26.45 59.73
N ILE A 526 -19.37 26.99 58.92
CA ILE A 526 -19.18 28.42 58.70
C ILE A 526 -18.99 28.74 57.25
N GLN A 527 -19.31 29.94 56.82
CA GLN A 527 -19.15 30.46 55.46
C GLN A 527 -18.39 31.81 55.52
N PRO A 528 -17.06 31.77 55.64
CA PRO A 528 -16.25 32.97 55.90
C PRO A 528 -16.02 33.86 54.70
N ASN A 529 -16.04 33.34 53.45
CA ASN A 529 -15.77 34.05 52.22
C ASN A 529 -14.47 34.91 52.26
N GLY A 530 -13.38 34.33 52.76
CA GLY A 530 -12.10 35.00 52.89
C GLY A 530 -10.92 34.06 52.78
N THR A 531 -9.71 34.59 52.55
CA THR A 531 -8.49 33.82 52.39
C THR A 531 -7.87 33.36 53.72
N PHE A 532 -8.37 33.88 54.85
CA PHE A 532 -7.94 33.50 56.21
C PHE A 532 -9.19 33.33 57.11
N VAL A 533 -9.25 32.20 57.78
CA VAL A 533 -10.38 31.79 58.63
C VAL A 533 -9.87 31.41 60.01
N LYS A 534 -10.48 31.98 61.02
CA LYS A 534 -10.25 31.62 62.44
C LYS A 534 -11.49 30.96 63.00
N ILE A 535 -11.36 29.76 63.59
CA ILE A 535 -12.43 28.97 64.19
C ILE A 535 -12.13 28.72 65.63
N ASN A 536 -13.05 29.08 66.53
CA ASN A 536 -12.97 28.69 67.96
C ASN A 536 -13.35 27.21 68.11
N THR A 537 -12.53 26.44 68.75
CA THR A 537 -12.67 24.99 68.95
C THR A 537 -12.82 24.56 70.41
N ASP A 538 -13.04 25.51 71.36
CA ASP A 538 -13.17 25.24 72.81
C ASP A 538 -14.27 24.20 73.11
N ARG A 539 -15.29 24.14 72.26
CA ARG A 539 -16.42 23.20 72.41
C ARG A 539 -16.16 21.81 71.86
N LEU A 540 -15.03 21.59 71.17
CA LEU A 540 -14.70 20.26 70.66
C LEU A 540 -14.08 19.46 71.79
N GLN A 541 -14.50 18.21 71.95
CA GLN A 541 -13.89 17.23 72.85
C GLN A 541 -12.61 16.68 72.23
N SER A 542 -11.71 16.13 73.07
CA SER A 542 -10.51 15.42 72.55
C SER A 542 -10.93 14.25 71.66
N GLY A 543 -10.37 14.21 70.44
CA GLY A 543 -10.73 13.21 69.42
C GLY A 543 -10.30 13.59 68.02
N VAL A 544 -10.70 12.77 67.05
CA VAL A 544 -10.43 12.99 65.61
C VAL A 544 -11.65 13.61 64.95
N TYR A 545 -11.40 14.63 64.13
CA TYR A 545 -12.41 15.34 63.32
C TYR A 545 -11.96 15.44 61.90
N PHE A 546 -12.89 15.75 60.98
CA PHE A 546 -12.62 16.01 59.58
C PHE A 546 -13.18 17.38 59.19
N ALA A 547 -12.32 18.27 58.73
CA ALA A 547 -12.73 19.55 58.17
C ALA A 547 -12.87 19.43 56.65
N ASN A 548 -14.10 19.61 56.14
CA ASN A 548 -14.36 19.79 54.72
C ASN A 548 -14.31 21.29 54.41
N ILE A 549 -13.30 21.69 53.64
CA ILE A 549 -13.04 23.07 53.24
C ILE A 549 -13.44 23.21 51.79
N GLU A 550 -14.23 24.24 51.47
CA GLU A 550 -14.70 24.52 50.13
C GLU A 550 -14.19 25.89 49.69
N ALA A 551 -13.55 25.95 48.50
CA ALA A 551 -13.03 27.17 47.88
C ALA A 551 -13.23 27.07 46.37
N SER A 552 -13.69 28.10 45.70
CA SER A 552 -13.91 28.18 44.25
C SER A 552 -14.69 27.01 43.62
N GLY A 553 -15.56 26.35 44.43
CA GLY A 553 -16.36 25.17 43.96
C GLY A 553 -15.73 23.82 44.28
N ASP A 554 -14.44 23.77 44.60
CA ASP A 554 -13.72 22.54 44.99
C ASP A 554 -13.79 22.31 46.50
N LYS A 555 -13.56 21.03 46.91
CA LYS A 555 -13.60 20.60 48.30
C LYS A 555 -12.35 19.83 48.69
N LYS A 556 -11.78 20.14 49.86
CA LYS A 556 -10.65 19.41 50.44
C LYS A 556 -10.98 19.00 51.88
N VAL A 557 -10.73 17.75 52.20
CA VAL A 557 -10.94 17.20 53.55
C VAL A 557 -9.60 17.12 54.27
N ILE A 558 -9.53 17.75 55.46
CA ILE A 558 -8.35 17.72 56.33
C ILE A 558 -8.70 16.98 57.61
N LYS A 559 -7.85 16.02 58.01
CA LYS A 559 -7.95 15.37 59.34
C LYS A 559 -7.45 16.31 60.41
N LEU A 560 -8.24 16.54 61.44
CA LEU A 560 -7.94 17.34 62.59
C LEU A 560 -7.84 16.47 63.84
N ILE A 561 -6.92 16.76 64.74
CA ILE A 561 -6.77 16.08 66.06
C ILE A 561 -6.95 17.13 67.13
N LYS A 562 -7.85 16.90 68.11
CA LYS A 562 -8.10 17.75 69.27
C LYS A 562 -7.61 17.06 70.53
#